data_388218c2676f8960de6f13d6f4db6006
#
_entry.id   388218c2676f8960de6f13d6f4db6006
#
_cell.length_a   1.000
_cell.length_b   1.000
_cell.length_c   1.000
_cell.angle_alpha   90.00
_cell.angle_beta   90.00
_cell.angle_gamma   90.00
#
_symmetry.space_group_name_H-M   'P 1'
#
loop_
_entity.id
_entity.type
_entity.pdbx_description
1 polymer ?
#
loop_
_entity_poly.entity_id
_entity_poly.type
_entity_poly.pdbx_seq_one_letter_code
_entity_poly.pdbx_strand_id
1 'polypeptide(L)'
;MKTVTKILIWVILALVVVLGLWFGIKFYFVLGDGVKAGNLNQVVYKGWIWKTYEGRIIMSGFRGKSTGGGIQSNEFNFSVDKKAIGYRANGSTYSVADSLMRCSGKNVQVRYREYKGWLPWRGMQKYLVYEILNVSEPTEFNTIPIDSE
;
A
#
# COMPACT_ATOMS: atom_id res chain seq x y z
N MET A 1 17.61 -31.56 -39.83
CA MET A 1 16.59 -31.52 -38.77
C MET A 1 17.18 -31.32 -37.37
N LYS A 2 18.19 -32.06 -36.94
CA LYS A 2 18.74 -31.90 -35.55
C LYS A 2 19.34 -30.55 -35.21
N THR A 3 19.94 -29.84 -36.18
CA THR A 3 20.55 -28.52 -35.95
C THR A 3 19.50 -27.41 -35.80
N VAL A 4 18.47 -27.43 -36.62
CA VAL A 4 17.36 -26.47 -36.57
C VAL A 4 16.60 -26.58 -35.24
N THR A 5 16.38 -27.81 -34.79
CA THR A 5 15.70 -28.07 -33.49
C THR A 5 16.54 -27.52 -32.33
N LYS A 6 17.85 -27.69 -32.36
CA LYS A 6 18.74 -27.11 -31.33
C LYS A 6 18.68 -25.57 -31.30
N ILE A 7 18.74 -24.96 -32.46
CA ILE A 7 18.64 -23.48 -32.58
C ILE A 7 17.29 -23.00 -32.02
N LEU A 8 16.18 -23.67 -32.38
CA LEU A 8 14.85 -23.35 -31.89
C LEU A 8 14.77 -23.43 -30.37
N ILE A 9 15.31 -24.47 -29.76
CA ILE A 9 15.36 -24.63 -28.30
C ILE A 9 16.12 -23.47 -27.64
N TRP A 10 17.28 -23.09 -28.18
CA TRP A 10 18.07 -21.99 -27.64
C TRP A 10 17.36 -20.66 -27.75
N VAL A 11 16.64 -20.40 -28.85
CA VAL A 11 15.83 -19.20 -29.05
C VAL A 11 14.69 -19.14 -28.04
N ILE A 12 13.98 -20.24 -27.85
CA ILE A 12 12.89 -20.32 -26.85
C ILE A 12 13.43 -20.10 -25.43
N LEU A 13 14.56 -20.72 -25.10
CA LEU A 13 15.19 -20.55 -23.79
C LEU A 13 15.59 -19.09 -23.55
N ALA A 14 16.20 -18.44 -24.53
CA ALA A 14 16.56 -17.02 -24.46
C ALA A 14 15.32 -16.14 -24.27
N LEU A 15 14.24 -16.42 -24.98
CA LEU A 15 12.98 -15.69 -24.86
C LEU A 15 12.39 -15.82 -23.42
N VAL A 16 12.39 -17.03 -22.87
CA VAL A 16 11.89 -17.29 -21.50
C VAL A 16 12.72 -16.54 -20.48
N VAL A 17 14.05 -16.51 -20.62
CA VAL A 17 14.93 -15.78 -19.71
C VAL A 17 14.65 -14.27 -19.78
N VAL A 18 14.54 -13.70 -20.97
CA VAL A 18 14.23 -12.27 -21.16
C VAL A 18 12.88 -11.90 -20.57
N LEU A 19 11.85 -12.71 -20.81
CA LEU A 19 10.51 -12.50 -20.24
C LEU A 19 10.53 -12.62 -18.72
N GLY A 20 11.26 -13.59 -18.17
CA GLY A 20 11.41 -13.77 -16.71
C GLY A 20 12.10 -12.57 -16.04
N LEU A 21 13.18 -12.07 -16.63
CA LEU A 21 13.88 -10.87 -16.14
C LEU A 21 12.98 -9.64 -16.22
N TRP A 22 12.29 -9.45 -17.34
CA TRP A 22 11.35 -8.34 -17.50
C TRP A 22 10.22 -8.39 -16.46
N PHE A 23 9.63 -9.57 -16.24
CA PHE A 23 8.60 -9.77 -15.22
C PHE A 23 9.14 -9.49 -13.82
N GLY A 24 10.34 -9.97 -13.49
CA GLY A 24 10.99 -9.71 -12.21
C GLY A 24 11.18 -8.22 -11.96
N ILE A 25 11.76 -7.50 -12.92
CA ILE A 25 11.98 -6.06 -12.80
C ILE A 25 10.65 -5.30 -12.69
N LYS A 26 9.65 -5.66 -13.48
CA LYS A 26 8.36 -4.96 -13.50
C LYS A 26 7.60 -5.09 -12.18
N PHE A 27 7.61 -6.26 -11.55
CA PHE A 27 6.71 -6.56 -10.44
C PHE A 27 7.40 -6.65 -9.08
N TYR A 28 8.70 -6.93 -9.04
CA TYR A 28 9.43 -7.09 -7.77
C TYR A 28 10.39 -5.94 -7.48
N PHE A 29 10.63 -5.08 -8.46
CA PHE A 29 11.50 -3.93 -8.22
C PHE A 29 10.80 -2.89 -7.33
N VAL A 30 11.44 -2.56 -6.20
CA VAL A 30 11.00 -1.51 -5.28
C VAL A 30 11.48 -0.17 -5.83
N LEU A 31 10.55 0.73 -6.16
CA LEU A 31 10.86 2.08 -6.62
C LEU A 31 11.24 3.00 -5.48
N GLY A 32 10.60 2.84 -4.34
CA GLY A 32 10.81 3.71 -3.19
C GLY A 32 10.30 3.10 -1.89
N ASP A 33 10.80 3.64 -0.81
CA ASP A 33 10.35 3.38 0.56
C ASP A 33 10.02 4.72 1.18
N GLY A 34 8.92 4.80 1.89
CA GLY A 34 8.47 6.08 2.44
C GLY A 34 7.55 5.93 3.64
N VAL A 35 7.25 7.06 4.24
CA VAL A 35 6.35 7.16 5.38
C VAL A 35 5.21 8.09 5.03
N LYS A 36 3.99 7.70 5.38
CA LYS A 36 2.79 8.56 5.28
C LYS A 36 2.02 8.54 6.58
N ALA A 37 1.45 9.71 6.91
CA ALA A 37 0.61 9.90 8.06
C ALA A 37 -0.73 10.51 7.65
N GLY A 38 -1.77 10.14 8.36
CA GLY A 38 -3.12 10.68 8.16
C GLY A 38 -4.18 9.84 8.86
N ASN A 39 -5.42 10.25 8.69
CA ASN A 39 -6.56 9.52 9.25
C ASN A 39 -6.83 8.24 8.45
N LEU A 40 -6.75 7.12 9.13
CA LEU A 40 -7.10 5.82 8.56
C LEU A 40 -8.62 5.71 8.43
N ASN A 41 -9.12 5.78 7.22
CA ASN A 41 -10.55 5.67 6.96
C ASN A 41 -11.04 4.23 7.20
N GLN A 42 -10.42 3.29 6.51
CA GLN A 42 -10.77 1.87 6.65
C GLN A 42 -9.63 0.97 6.17
N VAL A 43 -9.65 -0.26 6.67
CA VAL A 43 -8.89 -1.39 6.10
C VAL A 43 -9.86 -2.54 5.91
N VAL A 44 -9.91 -3.07 4.70
CA VAL A 44 -10.81 -4.17 4.35
C VAL A 44 -10.03 -5.36 3.80
N TYR A 45 -10.46 -6.55 4.17
CA TYR A 45 -9.94 -7.79 3.61
C TYR A 45 -10.81 -8.22 2.45
N LYS A 46 -10.34 -8.03 1.22
CA LYS A 46 -11.11 -8.28 0.00
C LYS A 46 -10.28 -8.94 -1.09
N GLY A 47 -10.96 -9.53 -2.05
CA GLY A 47 -10.39 -10.17 -3.22
C GLY A 47 -11.22 -11.36 -3.64
N TRP A 48 -11.12 -11.74 -4.90
CA TRP A 48 -11.89 -12.85 -5.48
C TRP A 48 -11.15 -14.18 -5.29
N ILE A 49 -9.99 -14.31 -5.92
CA ILE A 49 -9.15 -15.50 -5.82
C ILE A 49 -8.10 -15.31 -4.72
N TRP A 50 -7.38 -14.18 -4.78
CA TRP A 50 -6.42 -13.78 -3.75
C TRP A 50 -7.00 -12.65 -2.92
N LYS A 51 -7.25 -12.94 -1.65
CA LYS A 51 -7.71 -11.93 -0.70
C LYS A 51 -6.52 -11.18 -0.12
N THR A 52 -6.59 -9.86 -0.14
CA THR A 52 -5.57 -8.93 0.36
C THR A 52 -6.20 -7.89 1.27
N TYR A 53 -5.39 -7.32 2.15
CA TYR A 53 -5.82 -6.21 3.01
C TYR A 53 -5.60 -4.91 2.25
N GLU A 54 -6.66 -4.16 2.03
CA GLU A 54 -6.66 -2.90 1.31
C GLU A 54 -7.09 -1.78 2.24
N GLY A 55 -6.26 -0.75 2.37
CA GLY A 55 -6.52 0.38 3.25
C GLY A 55 -6.56 1.71 2.51
N ARG A 56 -7.16 2.69 3.20
CA ARG A 56 -7.26 4.07 2.73
C ARG A 56 -6.95 5.02 3.88
N ILE A 57 -5.97 5.88 3.69
CA ILE A 57 -5.62 6.98 4.58
C ILE A 57 -6.00 8.29 3.91
N ILE A 58 -6.65 9.17 4.68
CA ILE A 58 -6.93 10.55 4.29
C ILE A 58 -5.86 11.42 4.93
N MET A 59 -5.05 12.07 4.09
CA MET A 59 -4.00 12.95 4.58
C MET A 59 -4.60 14.28 5.03
N SER A 60 -4.51 14.58 6.32
CA SER A 60 -4.88 15.87 6.89
C SER A 60 -3.74 16.87 6.65
N GLY A 61 -4.02 17.99 6.00
CA GLY A 61 -3.04 19.08 5.93
C GLY A 61 -2.94 19.84 4.62
N PHE A 62 -3.56 19.40 3.55
CA PHE A 62 -3.61 20.17 2.30
C PHE A 62 -5.01 20.73 2.06
N ARG A 63 -5.43 21.72 2.88
CA ARG A 63 -6.43 22.68 2.45
C ARG A 63 -5.73 23.73 1.55
N GLY A 64 -5.25 23.28 0.40
CA GLY A 64 -4.92 24.23 -0.66
C GLY A 64 -6.22 24.88 -1.10
N LYS A 65 -6.35 26.20 -0.96
CA LYS A 65 -7.34 26.96 -1.71
C LYS A 65 -7.12 26.65 -3.18
N SER A 66 -7.84 25.69 -3.71
CA SER A 66 -7.90 25.52 -5.17
C SER A 66 -8.83 26.61 -5.70
N THR A 67 -8.26 27.60 -6.32
CA THR A 67 -8.96 28.56 -7.18
C THR A 67 -9.41 27.82 -8.44
N GLY A 68 -10.33 26.89 -8.30
CA GLY A 68 -10.83 26.08 -9.43
C GLY A 68 -11.34 24.74 -8.96
N GLY A 69 -12.56 24.68 -8.61
CA GLY A 69 -13.58 23.63 -8.53
C GLY A 69 -13.24 22.15 -8.49
N GLY A 70 -12.11 21.71 -7.99
CA GLY A 70 -11.79 20.30 -7.82
C GLY A 70 -11.34 20.04 -6.39
N ILE A 71 -12.14 19.32 -5.61
CA ILE A 71 -11.71 18.72 -4.34
C ILE A 71 -10.69 17.65 -4.70
N GLN A 72 -9.42 17.97 -4.65
CA GLN A 72 -8.36 16.97 -4.71
C GLN A 72 -8.43 16.18 -3.41
N SER A 73 -9.03 14.99 -3.48
CA SER A 73 -9.03 14.07 -2.35
C SER A 73 -7.60 13.61 -2.11
N ASN A 74 -6.97 14.10 -1.03
CA ASN A 74 -5.66 13.66 -0.60
C ASN A 74 -5.75 12.26 0.01
N GLU A 75 -6.21 11.30 -0.79
CA GLU A 75 -6.36 9.92 -0.39
C GLU A 75 -5.12 9.11 -0.76
N PHE A 76 -4.63 8.36 0.20
CA PHE A 76 -3.59 7.38 -0.02
C PHE A 76 -4.18 5.97 0.08
N ASN A 77 -4.33 5.33 -1.07
CA ASN A 77 -4.78 3.95 -1.16
C ASN A 77 -3.57 3.01 -1.16
N PHE A 78 -3.61 1.99 -0.33
CA PHE A 78 -2.50 1.05 -0.13
C PHE A 78 -3.00 -0.36 0.13
N SER A 79 -2.13 -1.33 -0.14
CA SER A 79 -2.29 -2.71 0.32
C SER A 79 -1.43 -2.94 1.56
N VAL A 80 -1.80 -3.91 2.39
CA VAL A 80 -1.01 -4.27 3.58
C VAL A 80 -0.36 -5.63 3.35
N ASP A 81 0.92 -5.74 3.68
CA ASP A 81 1.63 -7.01 3.63
C ASP A 81 1.07 -7.97 4.69
N LYS A 82 0.54 -9.11 4.25
CA LYS A 82 0.00 -10.15 5.14
C LYS A 82 1.04 -10.75 6.08
N LYS A 83 2.31 -10.72 5.68
CA LYS A 83 3.42 -11.29 6.44
C LYS A 83 4.09 -10.28 7.34
N ALA A 84 3.69 -9.01 7.26
CA ALA A 84 4.29 -7.97 8.07
C ALA A 84 3.95 -8.16 9.55
N ILE A 85 5.00 -8.24 10.35
CA ILE A 85 4.93 -8.41 11.81
C ILE A 85 5.56 -7.17 12.43
N GLY A 86 4.82 -6.53 13.33
CA GLY A 86 5.34 -5.45 14.16
C GLY A 86 5.75 -5.97 15.54
N TYR A 87 6.62 -5.23 16.20
CA TYR A 87 7.11 -5.52 17.54
C TYR A 87 6.61 -4.45 18.52
N ARG A 88 6.08 -4.88 19.66
CA ARG A 88 5.74 -3.97 20.77
C ARG A 88 6.96 -3.76 21.68
N ALA A 89 6.92 -2.72 22.49
CA ALA A 89 7.96 -2.42 23.45
C ALA A 89 8.24 -3.55 24.46
N ASN A 90 7.25 -4.39 24.72
CA ASN A 90 7.36 -5.58 25.59
C ASN A 90 7.91 -6.82 24.88
N GLY A 91 8.36 -6.69 23.61
CA GLY A 91 8.88 -7.81 22.80
C GLY A 91 7.84 -8.71 22.15
N SER A 92 6.55 -8.50 22.41
CA SER A 92 5.48 -9.28 21.74
C SER A 92 5.31 -8.83 20.29
N THR A 93 5.01 -9.79 19.42
CA THR A 93 4.74 -9.54 17.99
C THR A 93 3.26 -9.33 17.75
N TYR A 94 2.94 -8.58 16.69
CA TYR A 94 1.57 -8.40 16.23
C TYR A 94 1.49 -8.36 14.70
N SER A 95 0.36 -8.76 14.14
CA SER A 95 0.07 -8.59 12.71
C SER A 95 -0.20 -7.12 12.40
N VAL A 96 0.54 -6.57 11.44
CA VAL A 96 0.34 -5.18 10.98
C VAL A 96 -1.06 -5.00 10.38
N ALA A 97 -1.53 -5.99 9.62
CA ALA A 97 -2.86 -5.94 9.00
C ALA A 97 -3.99 -5.90 10.05
N ASP A 98 -3.95 -6.79 11.05
CA ASP A 98 -4.97 -6.83 12.11
C ASP A 98 -4.96 -5.58 12.97
N SER A 99 -3.75 -5.06 13.25
CA SER A 99 -3.62 -3.81 14.01
C SER A 99 -4.18 -2.62 13.26
N LEU A 100 -3.92 -2.50 11.96
CA LEU A 100 -4.49 -1.44 11.14
C LEU A 100 -6.01 -1.54 11.06
N MET A 101 -6.58 -2.73 10.95
CA MET A 101 -8.04 -2.90 10.96
C MET A 101 -8.68 -2.36 12.25
N ARG A 102 -8.02 -2.52 13.40
CA ARG A 102 -8.47 -2.00 14.69
C ARG A 102 -8.26 -0.49 14.87
N CYS A 103 -7.42 0.11 14.03
CA CYS A 103 -7.10 1.54 14.06
C CYS A 103 -7.94 2.37 13.10
N SER A 104 -9.01 1.83 12.52
CA SER A 104 -9.94 2.60 11.67
C SER A 104 -10.48 3.81 12.42
N GLY A 105 -10.46 4.97 11.78
CA GLY A 105 -10.84 6.26 12.37
C GLY A 105 -9.73 6.96 13.15
N LYS A 106 -8.58 6.34 13.38
CA LYS A 106 -7.45 6.94 14.11
C LYS A 106 -6.43 7.54 13.15
N ASN A 107 -5.62 8.47 13.68
CA ASN A 107 -4.43 8.95 12.98
C ASN A 107 -3.34 7.87 13.05
N VAL A 108 -2.84 7.49 11.88
CA VAL A 108 -1.80 6.48 11.77
C VAL A 108 -0.63 7.03 10.96
N GLN A 109 0.58 6.62 11.35
CA GLN A 109 1.79 6.83 10.58
C GLN A 109 2.31 5.46 10.17
N VAL A 110 2.37 5.25 8.86
CA VAL A 110 2.73 3.96 8.28
C VAL A 110 3.93 4.07 7.35
N ARG A 111 4.76 3.04 7.33
CA ARG A 111 5.84 2.89 6.37
C ARG A 111 5.39 1.97 5.25
N TYR A 112 5.70 2.37 4.03
CA TYR A 112 5.29 1.64 2.82
C TYR A 112 6.43 1.51 1.83
N ARG A 113 6.35 0.49 0.99
CA ARG A 113 7.16 0.33 -0.22
C ARG A 113 6.31 0.59 -1.46
N GLU A 114 6.91 1.28 -2.41
CA GLU A 114 6.31 1.50 -3.71
C GLU A 114 6.91 0.52 -4.72
N TYR A 115 6.04 -0.21 -5.41
CA TYR A 115 6.42 -1.12 -6.48
C TYR A 115 6.02 -0.56 -7.84
N LYS A 116 6.78 -0.90 -8.88
CA LYS A 116 6.46 -0.49 -10.25
C LYS A 116 5.14 -1.09 -10.74
N GLY A 117 4.84 -2.32 -10.35
CA GLY A 117 3.61 -3.04 -10.69
C GLY A 117 2.91 -3.62 -9.47
N TRP A 118 1.60 -3.78 -9.57
CA TRP A 118 0.82 -4.50 -8.57
C TRP A 118 0.72 -5.99 -8.92
N LEU A 119 0.60 -6.84 -7.92
CA LEU A 119 0.42 -8.28 -8.07
C LEU A 119 -0.81 -8.72 -7.28
N PRO A 120 -1.73 -9.50 -7.87
CA PRO A 120 -3.01 -9.86 -7.23
C PRO A 120 -2.84 -10.53 -5.85
N TRP A 121 -1.81 -11.35 -5.68
CA TRP A 121 -1.53 -12.05 -4.43
C TRP A 121 -0.80 -11.20 -3.39
N ARG A 122 -0.14 -10.10 -3.80
CA ARG A 122 0.56 -9.16 -2.90
C ARG A 122 -0.37 -8.04 -2.44
N GLY A 123 -1.18 -7.50 -3.35
CA GLY A 123 -2.10 -6.40 -3.09
C GLY A 123 -2.64 -5.79 -4.38
N MET A 124 -3.75 -5.09 -4.28
CA MET A 124 -4.38 -4.40 -5.42
C MET A 124 -3.75 -3.05 -5.70
N GLN A 125 -2.89 -2.55 -4.78
CA GLN A 125 -2.22 -1.27 -4.89
C GLN A 125 -0.72 -1.45 -5.13
N LYS A 126 -0.08 -0.42 -5.69
CA LYS A 126 1.38 -0.35 -5.85
C LYS A 126 2.10 -0.09 -4.55
N TYR A 127 1.40 0.53 -3.59
CA TYR A 127 1.91 0.87 -2.28
C TYR A 127 1.60 -0.27 -1.30
N LEU A 128 2.63 -0.84 -0.70
CA LEU A 128 2.51 -1.94 0.23
C LEU A 128 2.98 -1.49 1.62
N VAL A 129 2.05 -1.34 2.55
CA VAL A 129 2.35 -1.02 3.94
C VAL A 129 2.85 -2.27 4.65
N TYR A 130 3.96 -2.14 5.35
CA TYR A 130 4.59 -3.23 6.08
C TYR A 130 4.91 -2.92 7.56
N GLU A 131 4.78 -1.66 7.97
CA GLU A 131 5.06 -1.25 9.34
C GLU A 131 4.15 -0.10 9.80
N ILE A 132 3.77 -0.13 11.06
CA ILE A 132 3.07 0.97 11.74
C ILE A 132 4.09 1.66 12.66
N LEU A 133 4.32 2.94 12.42
CA LEU A 133 5.27 3.72 13.23
C LEU A 133 4.59 4.36 14.44
N ASN A 134 3.39 4.91 14.24
CA ASN A 134 2.65 5.58 15.28
C ASN A 134 1.14 5.46 15.06
N VAL A 135 0.40 5.46 16.16
CA VAL A 135 -1.07 5.52 16.19
C VAL A 135 -1.46 6.53 17.24
N SER A 136 -2.25 7.53 16.89
CA SER A 136 -2.78 8.53 17.79
C SER A 136 -4.29 8.66 17.60
N GLU A 137 -4.97 9.17 18.63
CA GLU A 137 -6.39 9.47 18.53
C GLU A 137 -6.61 10.51 17.40
N PRO A 138 -7.80 10.51 16.78
CA PRO A 138 -8.12 11.47 15.74
C PRO A 138 -7.99 12.88 16.31
N THR A 139 -7.35 13.76 15.58
CA THR A 139 -7.34 15.18 15.94
C THR A 139 -8.79 15.68 15.80
N GLU A 140 -9.45 15.92 16.92
CA GLU A 140 -10.76 16.56 16.90
C GLU A 140 -10.60 17.90 16.16
N PHE A 141 -11.30 18.04 15.05
CA PHE A 141 -11.51 19.36 14.48
C PHE A 141 -12.35 20.12 15.49
N ASN A 142 -11.76 21.14 16.13
CA ASN A 142 -12.52 22.10 16.88
C ASN A 142 -13.65 22.59 15.98
N THR A 143 -14.83 22.05 16.21
CA THR A 143 -16.06 22.63 15.68
C THR A 143 -16.13 24.02 16.27
N ILE A 144 -15.92 25.03 15.43
CA ILE A 144 -16.17 26.41 15.81
C ILE A 144 -17.62 26.43 16.29
N PRO A 145 -17.89 26.82 17.54
CA PRO A 145 -19.27 26.97 17.99
C PRO A 145 -19.95 27.97 17.06
N ILE A 146 -21.00 27.53 16.39
CA ILE A 146 -21.86 28.41 15.64
C ILE A 146 -22.68 29.10 16.71
N ASP A 147 -22.25 30.28 17.13
CA ASP A 147 -23.06 31.13 17.95
C ASP A 147 -24.30 31.49 17.15
N SER A 148 -25.43 30.88 17.58
CA SER A 148 -26.76 31.23 17.08
C SER A 148 -27.18 32.57 17.73
N GLU A 149 -27.06 33.64 16.98
CA GLU A 149 -27.88 34.82 17.21
C GLU A 149 -29.23 34.70 16.51
#